data_142ad5bb9f49b7f8046e77acb0b7f545
#
_entry.id   142ad5bb9f49b7f8046e77acb0b7f545
#
_cell.length_a   1.000
_cell.length_b   1.000
_cell.length_c   1.000
_cell.angle_alpha   90.00
_cell.angle_beta   90.00
_cell.angle_gamma   90.00
#
_symmetry.space_group_name_H-M   'P 1'
#
loop_
_entity.id
_entity.type
_entity.pdbx_description
1 polymer ?
#
loop_
_entity_poly.entity_id
_entity_poly.type
_entity_poly.pdbx_seq_one_letter_code
_entity_poly.pdbx_strand_id
1 'polypeptide(L)'
;MKGIILAGGAGSRLYPASIPISKILLPVYDKPMVYYPITTLLLAGIRDILIISNPYDIDNFKKVLKDGSDIGVKFTYTIQETPRGIADSFLIAEDFIGNDSVALILGDNIFHGQGFKTHLRKVVLQNRGATIFGYQVQDPERFGVVEFDDNNKVISIEEKPQKPKSNFAITGLYFYDNNVVEYAHSLKLSARGELEITDLNKIYLQHNALNVELLGRGFAWLDTGTFESLLQASNFVHSMEINTGAKIGAIEEVAWRMGYISKEQLLNLAQKYKNNAYGRYLEKITNIRACTKV
;
A
#
# COMPACT_ATOMS: atom_id res chain seq x y z
N MET A 1 13.66 7.36 3.87
CA MET A 1 12.88 6.14 3.46
C MET A 1 12.12 6.46 2.20
N LYS A 2 12.17 5.59 1.22
CA LYS A 2 11.46 5.67 -0.08
C LYS A 2 10.26 4.71 -0.08
N GLY A 3 9.34 4.91 -1.03
CA GLY A 3 8.16 4.05 -1.15
C GLY A 3 8.12 3.33 -2.49
N ILE A 4 7.64 2.09 -2.50
CA ILE A 4 7.35 1.33 -3.71
C ILE A 4 5.88 0.94 -3.70
N ILE A 5 5.19 1.20 -4.80
CA ILE A 5 3.85 0.65 -5.06
C ILE A 5 3.99 -0.40 -6.15
N LEU A 6 3.72 -1.67 -5.81
CA LEU A 6 3.73 -2.76 -6.79
C LEU A 6 2.37 -2.87 -7.46
N ALA A 7 2.32 -2.51 -8.74
CA ALA A 7 1.12 -2.44 -9.56
C ALA A 7 1.24 -3.27 -10.87
N GLY A 8 2.21 -4.19 -10.95
CA GLY A 8 2.58 -4.90 -12.18
C GLY A 8 1.77 -6.17 -12.50
N GLY A 9 0.90 -6.64 -11.63
CA GLY A 9 0.14 -7.88 -11.84
C GLY A 9 -0.85 -7.81 -13.01
N ALA A 10 -1.04 -8.93 -13.73
CA ALA A 10 -1.94 -9.01 -14.88
C ALA A 10 -3.44 -8.82 -14.54
N GLY A 11 -3.82 -8.93 -13.28
CA GLY A 11 -5.23 -8.75 -12.85
C GLY A 11 -6.21 -9.77 -13.42
N SER A 12 -5.75 -10.95 -13.88
CA SER A 12 -6.57 -11.93 -14.61
C SER A 12 -7.78 -12.43 -13.82
N ARG A 13 -7.73 -12.42 -12.50
CA ARG A 13 -8.89 -12.75 -11.64
C ARG A 13 -10.04 -11.76 -11.74
N LEU A 14 -9.80 -10.57 -12.33
CA LEU A 14 -10.80 -9.53 -12.58
C LEU A 14 -11.12 -9.38 -14.08
N TYR A 15 -10.79 -10.39 -14.92
CA TYR A 15 -11.25 -10.39 -16.30
C TYR A 15 -12.78 -10.60 -16.37
N PRO A 16 -13.49 -9.89 -17.29
CA PRO A 16 -12.98 -9.02 -18.35
C PRO A 16 -12.72 -7.55 -17.94
N ALA A 17 -13.05 -7.13 -16.72
CA ALA A 17 -12.96 -5.72 -16.32
C ALA A 17 -11.55 -5.15 -16.35
N SER A 18 -10.53 -5.97 -16.10
CA SER A 18 -9.12 -5.56 -16.11
C SER A 18 -8.38 -5.86 -17.44
N ILE A 19 -9.10 -6.25 -18.52
CA ILE A 19 -8.48 -6.38 -19.85
C ILE A 19 -8.01 -5.04 -20.40
N PRO A 20 -8.82 -3.96 -20.36
CA PRO A 20 -8.45 -2.67 -20.96
C PRO A 20 -7.53 -1.82 -20.10
N ILE A 21 -7.34 -2.16 -18.82
CA ILE A 21 -6.64 -1.32 -17.85
C ILE A 21 -6.19 -2.14 -16.64
N SER A 22 -5.04 -1.77 -16.05
CA SER A 22 -4.57 -2.35 -14.79
C SER A 22 -5.68 -2.38 -13.73
N LYS A 23 -5.82 -3.50 -13.01
CA LYS A 23 -6.75 -3.59 -11.89
C LYS A 23 -6.56 -2.48 -10.85
N ILE A 24 -5.32 -1.99 -10.69
CA ILE A 24 -4.95 -0.95 -9.72
C ILE A 24 -5.48 0.44 -10.14
N LEU A 25 -5.91 0.59 -11.38
CA LEU A 25 -6.58 1.79 -11.89
C LEU A 25 -8.11 1.64 -11.94
N LEU A 26 -8.65 0.45 -11.67
CA LEU A 26 -10.10 0.29 -11.52
C LEU A 26 -10.61 1.13 -10.34
N PRO A 27 -11.82 1.65 -10.41
CA PRO A 27 -12.38 2.43 -9.32
C PRO A 27 -12.71 1.54 -8.12
N VAL A 28 -12.36 2.01 -6.93
CA VAL A 28 -12.94 1.56 -5.67
C VAL A 28 -13.83 2.69 -5.18
N TYR A 29 -15.12 2.52 -5.35
CA TYR A 29 -16.16 3.52 -5.18
C TYR A 29 -15.95 4.72 -6.12
N ASP A 30 -15.35 5.82 -5.67
CA ASP A 30 -15.28 7.10 -6.39
C ASP A 30 -13.86 7.52 -6.83
N LYS A 31 -12.85 6.67 -6.61
CA LYS A 31 -11.44 6.95 -6.91
C LYS A 31 -10.72 5.74 -7.49
N PRO A 32 -9.66 5.94 -8.29
CA PRO A 32 -8.79 4.84 -8.72
C PRO A 32 -8.18 4.13 -7.50
N MET A 33 -8.11 2.81 -7.55
CA MET A 33 -7.58 1.98 -6.46
C MET A 33 -6.20 2.43 -5.99
N VAL A 34 -5.32 2.87 -6.89
CA VAL A 34 -3.96 3.34 -6.57
C VAL A 34 -3.92 4.50 -5.55
N TYR A 35 -5.00 5.26 -5.39
CA TYR A 35 -5.06 6.37 -4.42
C TYR A 35 -4.95 5.89 -2.98
N TYR A 36 -5.43 4.68 -2.67
CA TYR A 36 -5.40 4.13 -1.31
C TYR A 36 -3.98 3.77 -0.86
N PRO A 37 -3.17 3.00 -1.62
CA PRO A 37 -1.78 2.75 -1.24
C PRO A 37 -0.94 4.03 -1.26
N ILE A 38 -1.17 4.98 -2.17
CA ILE A 38 -0.53 6.30 -2.12
C ILE A 38 -0.83 6.97 -0.78
N THR A 39 -2.10 7.04 -0.37
CA THR A 39 -2.51 7.62 0.93
C THR A 39 -1.77 6.99 2.09
N THR A 40 -1.61 5.66 2.10
CA THR A 40 -0.86 4.94 3.14
C THR A 40 0.59 5.41 3.21
N LEU A 41 1.28 5.52 2.08
CA LEU A 41 2.66 6.02 2.04
C LEU A 41 2.77 7.49 2.46
N LEU A 42 1.82 8.34 2.05
CA LEU A 42 1.77 9.74 2.48
C LEU A 42 1.60 9.87 3.99
N LEU A 43 0.70 9.08 4.60
CA LEU A 43 0.51 9.03 6.06
C LEU A 43 1.77 8.57 6.80
N ALA A 44 2.53 7.66 6.21
CA ALA A 44 3.84 7.24 6.71
C ALA A 44 4.90 8.35 6.63
N GLY A 45 4.66 9.39 5.85
CA GLY A 45 5.60 10.49 5.63
C GLY A 45 6.53 10.28 4.44
N ILE A 46 6.21 9.33 3.58
CA ILE A 46 7.01 8.96 2.42
C ILE A 46 6.54 9.79 1.23
N ARG A 47 7.48 10.49 0.58
CA ARG A 47 7.22 11.44 -0.51
C ARG A 47 7.95 11.12 -1.82
N ASP A 48 8.96 10.26 -1.79
CA ASP A 48 9.65 9.74 -2.97
C ASP A 48 9.15 8.32 -3.21
N ILE A 49 8.36 8.14 -4.26
CA ILE A 49 7.57 6.92 -4.49
C ILE A 49 7.81 6.40 -5.90
N LEU A 50 8.22 5.14 -6.00
CA LEU A 50 8.34 4.40 -7.24
C LEU A 50 7.07 3.58 -7.48
N ILE A 51 6.51 3.71 -8.68
CA ILE A 51 5.39 2.89 -9.15
C ILE A 51 5.93 1.88 -10.15
N ILE A 52 5.84 0.60 -9.78
CA ILE A 52 6.23 -0.53 -10.62
C ILE A 52 4.99 -1.06 -11.31
N SER A 53 4.92 -1.01 -12.62
CA SER A 53 3.79 -1.46 -13.41
C SER A 53 4.24 -2.34 -14.59
N ASN A 54 3.29 -2.99 -15.25
CA ASN A 54 3.55 -3.69 -16.50
C ASN A 54 3.74 -2.69 -17.68
N PRO A 55 4.30 -3.12 -18.83
CA PRO A 55 4.54 -2.25 -19.98
C PRO A 55 3.26 -1.61 -20.57
N TYR A 56 2.12 -2.30 -20.48
CA TYR A 56 0.86 -1.87 -21.11
C TYR A 56 0.17 -0.75 -20.34
N ASP A 57 0.35 -0.70 -19.02
CA ASP A 57 -0.38 0.19 -18.13
C ASP A 57 0.43 1.37 -17.61
N ILE A 58 1.77 1.35 -17.75
CA ILE A 58 2.65 2.38 -17.16
C ILE A 58 2.27 3.81 -17.57
N ASP A 59 1.85 4.01 -18.82
CA ASP A 59 1.45 5.33 -19.31
C ASP A 59 0.09 5.76 -18.77
N ASN A 60 -0.79 4.82 -18.41
CA ASN A 60 -2.05 5.13 -17.74
C ASN A 60 -1.80 5.62 -16.32
N PHE A 61 -0.84 5.02 -15.58
CA PHE A 61 -0.41 5.53 -14.28
C PHE A 61 0.16 6.95 -14.39
N LYS A 62 1.04 7.22 -15.37
CA LYS A 62 1.60 8.55 -15.61
C LYS A 62 0.53 9.59 -15.94
N LYS A 63 -0.53 9.23 -16.69
CA LYS A 63 -1.66 10.11 -16.98
C LYS A 63 -2.44 10.48 -15.71
N VAL A 64 -2.67 9.50 -14.82
CA VAL A 64 -3.47 9.70 -13.60
C VAL A 64 -2.68 10.45 -12.53
N LEU A 65 -1.43 10.10 -12.30
CA LEU A 65 -0.64 10.55 -11.15
C LEU A 65 0.40 11.62 -11.50
N LYS A 66 0.75 11.75 -12.78
CA LYS A 66 1.80 12.65 -13.30
C LYS A 66 3.14 12.41 -12.57
N ASP A 67 3.85 13.48 -12.20
CA ASP A 67 5.10 13.46 -11.45
C ASP A 67 4.92 13.61 -9.93
N GLY A 68 3.69 13.84 -9.46
CA GLY A 68 3.34 14.01 -8.06
C GLY A 68 3.59 15.42 -7.49
N SER A 69 4.18 16.33 -8.25
CA SER A 69 4.48 17.71 -7.80
C SER A 69 3.24 18.47 -7.37
N ASP A 70 2.09 18.23 -8.02
CA ASP A 70 0.78 18.80 -7.69
C ASP A 70 0.40 18.55 -6.21
N ILE A 71 0.80 17.43 -5.62
CA ILE A 71 0.52 17.06 -4.22
C ILE A 71 1.77 17.04 -3.33
N GLY A 72 2.85 17.65 -3.79
CA GLY A 72 4.07 17.83 -3.02
C GLY A 72 4.89 16.55 -2.80
N VAL A 73 4.80 15.58 -3.71
CA VAL A 73 5.58 14.34 -3.72
C VAL A 73 6.29 14.17 -5.06
N LYS A 74 7.11 13.13 -5.17
CA LYS A 74 7.76 12.74 -6.41
C LYS A 74 7.36 11.32 -6.76
N PHE A 75 6.72 11.14 -7.92
CA PHE A 75 6.48 9.83 -8.51
C PHE A 75 7.54 9.52 -9.55
N THR A 76 8.12 8.34 -9.44
CA THR A 76 9.00 7.72 -10.44
C THR A 76 8.31 6.45 -10.94
N TYR A 77 8.57 6.05 -12.18
CA TYR A 77 7.89 4.94 -12.81
C TYR A 77 8.89 3.97 -13.39
N THR A 78 8.67 2.67 -13.20
CA THR A 78 9.48 1.62 -13.83
C THR A 78 8.61 0.45 -14.25
N ILE A 79 9.12 -0.36 -15.18
CA ILE A 79 8.41 -1.47 -15.77
C ILE A 79 8.90 -2.78 -15.13
N GLN A 80 7.96 -3.63 -14.75
CA GLN A 80 8.17 -5.04 -14.51
C GLN A 80 7.71 -5.80 -15.76
N GLU A 81 8.64 -6.29 -16.57
CA GLU A 81 8.33 -6.98 -17.83
C GLU A 81 7.55 -8.28 -17.61
N THR A 82 7.91 -9.03 -16.58
CA THR A 82 7.25 -10.27 -16.19
C THR A 82 7.07 -10.33 -14.68
N PRO A 83 5.88 -10.71 -14.17
CA PRO A 83 5.66 -10.84 -12.74
C PRO A 83 6.42 -12.06 -12.20
N ARG A 84 7.54 -11.81 -11.50
CA ARG A 84 8.38 -12.84 -10.87
C ARG A 84 8.28 -12.88 -9.34
N GLY A 85 7.16 -12.42 -8.80
CA GLY A 85 6.93 -12.37 -7.35
C GLY A 85 7.11 -10.98 -6.75
N ILE A 86 6.69 -10.83 -5.49
CA ILE A 86 6.70 -9.53 -4.80
C ILE A 86 8.14 -9.07 -4.52
N ALA A 87 9.03 -9.97 -4.11
CA ALA A 87 10.40 -9.61 -3.78
C ALA A 87 11.24 -9.17 -4.99
N ASP A 88 10.85 -9.52 -6.22
CA ASP A 88 11.45 -9.02 -7.46
C ASP A 88 11.40 -7.49 -7.56
N SER A 89 10.42 -6.86 -6.91
CA SER A 89 10.30 -5.40 -6.88
C SER A 89 11.52 -4.70 -6.30
N PHE A 90 12.26 -5.33 -5.37
CA PHE A 90 13.46 -4.73 -4.79
C PHE A 90 14.65 -4.77 -5.76
N LEU A 91 14.73 -5.80 -6.59
CA LEU A 91 15.74 -5.90 -7.65
C LEU A 91 15.49 -4.85 -8.75
N ILE A 92 14.22 -4.71 -9.17
CA ILE A 92 13.80 -3.68 -10.13
C ILE A 92 14.04 -2.26 -9.58
N ALA A 93 13.88 -2.08 -8.28
CA ALA A 93 13.98 -0.78 -7.62
C ALA A 93 15.37 -0.48 -7.03
N GLU A 94 16.38 -1.31 -7.26
CA GLU A 94 17.71 -1.21 -6.63
C GLU A 94 18.31 0.19 -6.76
N ASP A 95 18.40 0.74 -7.97
CA ASP A 95 18.91 2.10 -8.21
C ASP A 95 18.04 3.17 -7.54
N PHE A 96 16.72 2.98 -7.53
CA PHE A 96 15.79 3.90 -6.85
C PHE A 96 16.00 3.85 -5.34
N ILE A 97 16.12 2.68 -4.74
CA ILE A 97 16.35 2.50 -3.29
C ILE A 97 17.69 3.13 -2.91
N GLY A 98 18.76 2.82 -3.62
CA GLY A 98 20.11 3.26 -3.29
C GLY A 98 20.47 2.86 -1.85
N ASN A 99 20.87 3.82 -1.02
CA ASN A 99 21.23 3.59 0.39
C ASN A 99 20.08 3.83 1.38
N ASP A 100 18.85 4.04 0.89
CA ASP A 100 17.71 4.33 1.75
C ASP A 100 17.02 3.06 2.26
N SER A 101 16.34 3.17 3.40
CA SER A 101 15.30 2.21 3.78
C SER A 101 14.07 2.39 2.87
N VAL A 102 13.24 1.36 2.75
CA VAL A 102 12.13 1.33 1.82
C VAL A 102 10.86 0.74 2.43
N ALA A 103 9.70 1.32 2.08
CA ALA A 103 8.40 0.72 2.29
C ALA A 103 7.86 0.19 0.96
N LEU A 104 7.36 -1.04 0.97
CA LEU A 104 6.65 -1.66 -0.15
C LEU A 104 5.18 -1.81 0.21
N ILE A 105 4.30 -1.37 -0.68
CA ILE A 105 2.86 -1.61 -0.58
C ILE A 105 2.33 -2.22 -1.88
N LEU A 106 1.46 -3.23 -1.75
CA LEU A 106 0.75 -3.79 -2.88
C LEU A 106 -0.36 -2.84 -3.33
N GLY A 107 -0.46 -2.63 -4.63
CA GLY A 107 -1.37 -1.64 -5.21
C GLY A 107 -2.86 -1.93 -4.99
N ASP A 108 -3.21 -3.20 -4.71
CA ASP A 108 -4.57 -3.67 -4.45
C ASP A 108 -4.92 -3.78 -2.96
N ASN A 109 -4.08 -3.26 -2.07
CA ASN A 109 -4.31 -3.29 -0.63
C ASN A 109 -4.82 -1.93 -0.13
N ILE A 110 -5.94 -1.95 0.56
CA ILE A 110 -6.58 -0.79 1.17
C ILE A 110 -6.52 -0.93 2.68
N PHE A 111 -6.01 0.10 3.34
CA PHE A 111 -5.94 0.18 4.80
C PHE A 111 -6.76 1.38 5.29
N HIS A 112 -7.56 1.16 6.33
CA HIS A 112 -8.27 2.22 7.02
C HIS A 112 -8.39 1.90 8.51
N GLY A 113 -8.14 2.88 9.37
CA GLY A 113 -8.27 2.71 10.82
C GLY A 113 -7.85 3.94 11.59
N GLN A 114 -8.44 4.09 12.77
CA GLN A 114 -8.10 5.19 13.67
C GLN A 114 -6.64 5.08 14.15
N GLY A 115 -5.92 6.19 14.09
CA GLY A 115 -4.52 6.24 14.53
C GLY A 115 -3.51 5.62 13.57
N PHE A 116 -3.92 5.23 12.36
CA PHE A 116 -3.04 4.57 11.39
C PHE A 116 -1.80 5.39 11.06
N LYS A 117 -1.93 6.71 10.90
CA LYS A 117 -0.79 7.63 10.75
C LYS A 117 0.24 7.47 11.88
N THR A 118 -0.23 7.39 13.13
CA THR A 118 0.66 7.25 14.30
C THR A 118 1.39 5.91 14.26
N HIS A 119 0.70 4.81 13.93
CA HIS A 119 1.33 3.50 13.74
C HIS A 119 2.39 3.52 12.65
N LEU A 120 2.06 4.04 11.47
CA LEU A 120 2.99 4.14 10.34
C LEU A 120 4.22 4.98 10.67
N ARG A 121 4.03 6.16 11.30
CA ARG A 121 5.13 7.03 11.70
C ARG A 121 6.04 6.39 12.74
N LYS A 122 5.47 5.67 13.71
CA LYS A 122 6.23 4.88 14.68
C LYS A 122 7.11 3.86 13.97
N VAL A 123 6.53 3.08 13.05
CA VAL A 123 7.26 2.08 12.26
C VAL A 123 8.40 2.73 11.48
N VAL A 124 8.13 3.81 10.74
CA VAL A 124 9.18 4.54 9.97
C VAL A 124 10.35 5.00 10.84
N LEU A 125 10.05 5.51 12.05
CA LEU A 125 11.08 6.03 12.97
C LEU A 125 11.86 4.91 13.68
N GLN A 126 11.25 3.76 13.90
CA GLN A 126 11.81 2.67 14.70
C GLN A 126 12.29 1.48 13.85
N ASN A 127 12.03 1.50 12.53
CA ASN A 127 12.36 0.37 11.67
C ASN A 127 13.85 0.05 11.72
N ARG A 128 14.16 -1.15 12.19
CA ARG A 128 15.47 -1.77 12.15
C ARG A 128 15.26 -3.19 11.67
N GLY A 129 15.82 -3.53 10.51
CA GLY A 129 15.51 -4.76 9.82
C GLY A 129 14.20 -4.63 9.02
N ALA A 130 13.29 -5.57 9.21
CA ALA A 130 11.99 -5.60 8.57
C ALA A 130 10.83 -5.46 9.56
N THR A 131 9.75 -4.78 9.12
CA THR A 131 8.47 -4.75 9.83
C THR A 131 7.35 -5.15 8.87
N ILE A 132 6.61 -6.20 9.24
CA ILE A 132 5.40 -6.67 8.56
C ILE A 132 4.16 -6.29 9.38
N PHE A 133 2.99 -6.25 8.73
CA PHE A 133 1.72 -5.97 9.39
C PHE A 133 0.86 -7.23 9.42
N GLY A 134 0.47 -7.65 10.62
CA GLY A 134 -0.43 -8.78 10.87
C GLY A 134 -1.88 -8.33 11.05
N TYR A 135 -2.80 -8.96 10.34
CA TYR A 135 -4.24 -8.72 10.46
C TYR A 135 -5.00 -10.02 10.65
N GLN A 136 -5.91 -10.05 11.62
CA GLN A 136 -6.70 -11.24 11.92
C GLN A 136 -7.76 -11.49 10.85
N VAL A 137 -7.74 -12.69 10.25
CA VAL A 137 -8.67 -13.11 9.18
C VAL A 137 -9.34 -14.45 9.53
N GLN A 138 -10.42 -14.79 8.80
CA GLN A 138 -11.12 -16.07 8.94
C GLN A 138 -10.55 -17.19 8.07
N ASP A 139 -9.87 -16.83 6.97
CA ASP A 139 -9.34 -17.71 5.93
C ASP A 139 -7.81 -17.49 5.73
N PRO A 140 -6.99 -17.72 6.80
CA PRO A 140 -5.56 -17.40 6.78
C PRO A 140 -4.76 -18.20 5.76
N GLU A 141 -5.24 -19.38 5.35
CA GLU A 141 -4.59 -20.25 4.35
C GLU A 141 -4.45 -19.61 2.95
N ARG A 142 -5.15 -18.49 2.71
CA ARG A 142 -5.04 -17.72 1.46
C ARG A 142 -3.83 -16.79 1.40
N PHE A 143 -3.21 -16.53 2.54
CA PHE A 143 -2.20 -15.49 2.73
C PHE A 143 -0.89 -16.06 3.29
N GLY A 144 0.16 -15.25 3.32
CA GLY A 144 1.25 -15.47 4.23
C GLY A 144 0.75 -15.35 5.66
N VAL A 145 1.12 -16.29 6.52
CA VAL A 145 0.68 -16.35 7.92
C VAL A 145 1.85 -16.09 8.85
N VAL A 146 1.66 -15.25 9.86
CA VAL A 146 2.65 -14.99 10.90
C VAL A 146 2.21 -15.60 12.23
N GLU A 147 3.14 -16.30 12.88
CA GLU A 147 3.04 -16.77 14.27
C GLU A 147 3.96 -15.93 15.16
N PHE A 148 3.50 -15.51 16.32
CA PHE A 148 4.25 -14.68 17.27
C PHE A 148 3.91 -15.07 18.72
N ASP A 149 4.80 -14.73 19.65
CA ASP A 149 4.61 -14.95 21.08
C ASP A 149 3.80 -13.83 21.74
N ASP A 150 3.56 -13.95 23.05
CA ASP A 150 2.82 -12.98 23.86
C ASP A 150 3.47 -11.57 23.90
N ASN A 151 4.74 -11.47 23.51
CA ASN A 151 5.48 -10.21 23.40
C ASN A 151 5.48 -9.65 21.97
N ASN A 152 4.69 -10.23 21.06
CA ASN A 152 4.65 -9.93 19.63
C ASN A 152 5.99 -10.21 18.91
N LYS A 153 6.84 -11.09 19.43
CA LYS A 153 8.03 -11.54 18.73
C LYS A 153 7.65 -12.61 17.72
N VAL A 154 8.04 -12.42 16.47
CA VAL A 154 7.76 -13.39 15.40
C VAL A 154 8.49 -14.71 15.67
N ILE A 155 7.75 -15.81 15.66
CA ILE A 155 8.24 -17.18 15.83
C ILE A 155 8.40 -17.86 14.47
N SER A 156 7.39 -17.78 13.63
CA SER A 156 7.41 -18.39 12.30
C SER A 156 6.56 -17.61 11.30
N ILE A 157 6.87 -17.79 10.03
CA ILE A 157 6.08 -17.29 8.91
C ILE A 157 5.97 -18.38 7.84
N GLU A 158 4.78 -18.53 7.26
CA GLU A 158 4.51 -19.55 6.24
C GLU A 158 3.69 -18.96 5.11
N GLU A 159 4.07 -19.26 3.87
CA GLU A 159 3.32 -18.82 2.68
C GLU A 159 2.17 -19.80 2.40
N LYS A 160 0.93 -19.32 2.47
CA LYS A 160 -0.30 -20.07 2.15
C LYS A 160 -0.32 -21.49 2.73
N PRO A 161 -0.17 -21.63 4.05
CA PRO A 161 -0.08 -22.94 4.68
C PRO A 161 -1.42 -23.69 4.59
N GLN A 162 -1.38 -25.00 4.33
CA GLN A 162 -2.59 -25.83 4.36
C GLN A 162 -3.20 -25.95 5.76
N LYS A 163 -2.36 -25.84 6.80
CA LYS A 163 -2.76 -25.86 8.21
C LYS A 163 -2.11 -24.67 8.91
N PRO A 164 -2.75 -23.50 8.89
CA PRO A 164 -2.21 -22.29 9.50
C PRO A 164 -1.98 -22.45 11.00
N LYS A 165 -0.84 -21.96 11.50
CA LYS A 165 -0.51 -21.95 12.94
C LYS A 165 -1.14 -20.80 13.69
N SER A 166 -1.57 -19.78 12.98
CA SER A 166 -2.31 -18.64 13.52
C SER A 166 -3.36 -18.16 12.51
N ASN A 167 -4.25 -17.26 12.95
CA ASN A 167 -5.21 -16.59 12.08
C ASN A 167 -4.78 -15.17 11.69
N PHE A 168 -3.48 -14.84 11.83
CA PHE A 168 -2.93 -13.55 11.43
C PHE A 168 -2.28 -13.64 10.06
N ALA A 169 -2.97 -13.06 9.06
CA ALA A 169 -2.43 -12.87 7.72
C ALA A 169 -1.40 -11.74 7.71
N ILE A 170 -0.32 -11.92 6.94
CA ILE A 170 0.61 -10.85 6.62
C ILE A 170 -0.03 -10.02 5.51
N THR A 171 -0.24 -8.73 5.77
CA THR A 171 -0.83 -7.81 4.80
C THR A 171 0.17 -7.43 3.71
N GLY A 172 -0.31 -6.74 2.66
CA GLY A 172 0.55 -6.24 1.57
C GLY A 172 1.26 -4.92 1.88
N LEU A 173 1.69 -4.69 3.13
CA LEU A 173 2.46 -3.52 3.55
C LEU A 173 3.69 -3.95 4.33
N TYR A 174 4.86 -3.52 3.87
CA TYR A 174 6.15 -3.95 4.39
C TYR A 174 7.09 -2.75 4.53
N PHE A 175 7.92 -2.76 5.58
CA PHE A 175 8.99 -1.78 5.78
C PHE A 175 10.30 -2.51 5.98
N TYR A 176 11.34 -2.10 5.24
CA TYR A 176 12.65 -2.74 5.27
C TYR A 176 13.77 -1.71 5.46
N ASP A 177 14.85 -2.13 6.09
CA ASP A 177 16.12 -1.44 6.00
C ASP A 177 16.77 -1.65 4.62
N ASN A 178 17.95 -1.10 4.40
CA ASN A 178 18.63 -1.17 3.09
C ASN A 178 19.15 -2.58 2.74
N ASN A 179 19.29 -3.48 3.71
CA ASN A 179 19.74 -4.87 3.45
C ASN A 179 18.75 -5.65 2.56
N VAL A 180 17.54 -5.14 2.38
CA VAL A 180 16.50 -5.79 1.57
C VAL A 180 16.95 -6.08 0.15
N VAL A 181 17.78 -5.22 -0.45
CA VAL A 181 18.29 -5.42 -1.82
C VAL A 181 19.25 -6.62 -1.87
N GLU A 182 20.21 -6.68 -0.95
CA GLU A 182 21.15 -7.80 -0.83
C GLU A 182 20.40 -9.12 -0.57
N TYR A 183 19.44 -9.10 0.34
CA TYR A 183 18.64 -10.29 0.64
C TYR A 183 17.76 -10.71 -0.54
N ALA A 184 17.21 -9.77 -1.29
CA ALA A 184 16.44 -10.08 -2.51
C ALA A 184 17.32 -10.75 -3.59
N HIS A 185 18.57 -10.32 -3.77
CA HIS A 185 19.54 -10.98 -4.66
C HIS A 185 19.86 -12.42 -4.25
N SER A 186 19.80 -12.74 -2.96
CA SER A 186 20.09 -14.09 -2.44
C SER A 186 18.93 -15.09 -2.61
N LEU A 187 17.73 -14.62 -2.96
CA LEU A 187 16.54 -15.46 -3.08
C LEU A 187 16.62 -16.40 -4.29
N LYS A 188 15.97 -17.54 -4.15
CA LYS A 188 15.75 -18.50 -5.24
C LYS A 188 14.27 -18.50 -5.62
N LEU A 189 14.00 -18.79 -6.89
CA LEU A 189 12.64 -18.98 -7.34
C LEU A 189 11.96 -20.14 -6.59
N SER A 190 10.75 -19.91 -6.12
CA SER A 190 9.91 -20.94 -5.52
C SER A 190 9.43 -21.95 -6.56
N ALA A 191 8.74 -23.01 -6.12
CA ALA A 191 8.08 -23.96 -7.03
C ALA A 191 7.04 -23.30 -7.96
N ARG A 192 6.58 -22.08 -7.64
CA ARG A 192 5.69 -21.27 -8.49
C ARG A 192 6.44 -20.40 -9.50
N GLY A 193 7.77 -20.42 -9.49
CA GLY A 193 8.61 -19.54 -10.31
C GLY A 193 8.67 -18.09 -9.82
N GLU A 194 8.39 -17.85 -8.54
CA GLU A 194 8.32 -16.52 -7.94
C GLU A 194 9.41 -16.30 -6.89
N LEU A 195 9.93 -15.08 -6.79
CA LEU A 195 10.71 -14.61 -5.64
C LEU A 195 9.72 -14.19 -4.54
N GLU A 196 9.58 -15.10 -3.56
CA GLU A 196 8.53 -14.95 -2.54
C GLU A 196 8.92 -13.92 -1.48
N ILE A 197 7.99 -13.01 -1.18
CA ILE A 197 8.17 -12.06 -0.09
C ILE A 197 8.28 -12.75 1.27
N THR A 198 7.61 -13.89 1.43
CA THR A 198 7.70 -14.72 2.64
C THR A 198 9.10 -15.27 2.83
N ASP A 199 9.81 -15.66 1.77
CA ASP A 199 11.18 -16.16 1.88
C ASP A 199 12.17 -15.03 2.20
N LEU A 200 11.96 -13.82 1.65
CA LEU A 200 12.68 -12.62 2.05
C LEU A 200 12.51 -12.34 3.56
N ASN A 201 11.27 -12.38 4.04
CA ASN A 201 10.97 -12.17 5.46
C ASN A 201 11.57 -13.26 6.36
N LYS A 202 11.70 -14.52 5.89
CA LYS A 202 12.39 -15.59 6.62
C LYS A 202 13.89 -15.28 6.83
N ILE A 203 14.55 -14.62 5.86
CA ILE A 203 15.94 -14.19 6.04
C ILE A 203 16.02 -13.20 7.21
N TYR A 204 15.14 -12.18 7.24
CA TYR A 204 15.08 -11.25 8.37
C TYR A 204 14.76 -11.94 9.71
N LEU A 205 13.88 -12.93 9.69
CA LEU A 205 13.55 -13.72 10.90
C LEU A 205 14.79 -14.50 11.40
N GLN A 206 15.55 -15.13 10.51
CA GLN A 206 16.78 -15.86 10.86
C GLN A 206 17.84 -14.94 11.48
N HIS A 207 17.88 -13.66 11.05
CA HIS A 207 18.75 -12.63 11.60
C HIS A 207 18.19 -11.96 12.88
N ASN A 208 17.04 -12.43 13.43
CA ASN A 208 16.30 -11.79 14.52
C ASN A 208 15.98 -10.31 14.26
N ALA A 209 15.73 -9.95 13.02
CA ALA A 209 15.49 -8.61 12.54
C ALA A 209 14.08 -8.44 11.90
N LEU A 210 13.16 -9.39 12.11
CA LEU A 210 11.78 -9.31 11.67
C LEU A 210 10.86 -8.91 12.82
N ASN A 211 10.13 -7.81 12.65
CA ASN A 211 9.14 -7.31 13.58
C ASN A 211 7.73 -7.46 12.98
N VAL A 212 6.72 -7.60 13.85
CA VAL A 212 5.30 -7.55 13.46
C VAL A 212 4.59 -6.41 14.17
N GLU A 213 3.85 -5.61 13.41
CA GLU A 213 2.90 -4.63 13.94
C GLU A 213 1.49 -5.19 13.72
N LEU A 214 0.71 -5.37 14.79
CA LEU A 214 -0.62 -5.94 14.70
C LEU A 214 -1.68 -4.86 14.49
N LEU A 215 -2.47 -5.02 13.45
CA LEU A 215 -3.63 -4.17 13.18
C LEU A 215 -4.82 -4.71 13.98
N GLY A 216 -5.26 -3.93 14.99
CA GLY A 216 -6.34 -4.31 15.88
C GLY A 216 -7.74 -4.18 15.27
N ARG A 217 -8.79 -4.44 16.08
CA ARG A 217 -10.20 -4.46 15.64
C ARG A 217 -10.72 -3.14 15.05
N GLY A 218 -10.06 -2.02 15.30
CA GLY A 218 -10.43 -0.72 14.73
C GLY A 218 -9.90 -0.49 13.31
N PHE A 219 -9.22 -1.49 12.71
CA PHE A 219 -8.70 -1.42 11.36
C PHE A 219 -9.53 -2.25 10.39
N ALA A 220 -9.58 -1.78 9.16
CA ALA A 220 -9.99 -2.54 7.99
C ALA A 220 -8.79 -2.70 7.06
N TRP A 221 -8.50 -3.94 6.68
CA TRP A 221 -7.60 -4.29 5.61
C TRP A 221 -8.39 -5.04 4.55
N LEU A 222 -8.33 -4.56 3.31
CA LEU A 222 -9.09 -5.09 2.18
C LEU A 222 -8.11 -5.41 1.05
N ASP A 223 -8.08 -6.69 0.65
CA ASP A 223 -7.39 -7.18 -0.54
C ASP A 223 -8.38 -7.26 -1.69
N THR A 224 -8.23 -6.40 -2.70
CA THR A 224 -9.18 -6.23 -3.80
C THR A 224 -8.86 -7.16 -4.98
N GLY A 225 -8.46 -8.40 -4.69
CA GLY A 225 -7.99 -9.37 -5.68
C GLY A 225 -9.07 -10.11 -6.47
N THR A 226 -10.35 -10.06 -6.07
CA THR A 226 -11.49 -10.71 -6.71
C THR A 226 -12.65 -9.72 -6.91
N PHE A 227 -13.66 -10.07 -7.72
CA PHE A 227 -14.85 -9.23 -7.90
C PHE A 227 -15.60 -9.00 -6.59
N GLU A 228 -15.72 -10.04 -5.76
CA GLU A 228 -16.40 -9.98 -4.48
C GLU A 228 -15.65 -9.04 -3.52
N SER A 229 -14.33 -9.17 -3.42
CA SER A 229 -13.53 -8.33 -2.54
C SER A 229 -13.44 -6.89 -3.04
N LEU A 230 -13.43 -6.64 -4.36
CA LEU A 230 -13.50 -5.30 -4.95
C LEU A 230 -14.84 -4.62 -4.66
N LEU A 231 -15.96 -5.36 -4.78
CA LEU A 231 -17.29 -4.88 -4.43
C LEU A 231 -17.38 -4.58 -2.93
N GLN A 232 -16.87 -5.50 -2.08
CA GLN A 232 -16.83 -5.32 -0.63
C GLN A 232 -16.04 -4.06 -0.25
N ALA A 233 -14.88 -3.84 -0.86
CA ALA A 233 -14.06 -2.65 -0.64
C ALA A 233 -14.80 -1.38 -1.06
N SER A 234 -15.48 -1.38 -2.21
CA SER A 234 -16.28 -0.25 -2.68
C SER A 234 -17.44 0.06 -1.73
N ASN A 235 -18.14 -0.96 -1.23
CA ASN A 235 -19.23 -0.80 -0.26
C ASN A 235 -18.74 -0.28 1.08
N PHE A 236 -17.58 -0.76 1.55
CA PHE A 236 -16.95 -0.27 2.78
C PHE A 236 -16.61 1.22 2.66
N VAL A 237 -15.89 1.62 1.60
CA VAL A 237 -15.51 3.02 1.37
C VAL A 237 -16.77 3.90 1.27
N HIS A 238 -17.74 3.50 0.48
CA HIS A 238 -19.02 4.21 0.32
C HIS A 238 -19.72 4.43 1.67
N SER A 239 -19.89 3.37 2.46
CA SER A 239 -20.58 3.43 3.75
C SER A 239 -19.87 4.34 4.75
N MET A 240 -18.53 4.25 4.79
CA MET A 240 -17.72 5.10 5.67
C MET A 240 -17.80 6.58 5.27
N GLU A 241 -17.68 6.87 3.96
CA GLU A 241 -17.72 8.25 3.46
C GLU A 241 -19.10 8.90 3.65
N ILE A 242 -20.21 8.17 3.45
CA ILE A 242 -21.56 8.69 3.68
C ILE A 242 -21.78 8.98 5.16
N ASN A 243 -21.39 8.08 6.05
CA ASN A 243 -21.65 8.22 7.47
C ASN A 243 -20.79 9.31 8.13
N THR A 244 -19.54 9.48 7.68
CA THR A 244 -18.59 10.41 8.29
C THR A 244 -18.52 11.76 7.58
N GLY A 245 -18.89 11.80 6.32
CA GLY A 245 -18.67 12.95 5.43
C GLY A 245 -17.20 13.19 5.09
N ALA A 246 -16.29 12.27 5.46
CA ALA A 246 -14.87 12.33 5.17
C ALA A 246 -14.50 11.26 4.13
N LYS A 247 -13.61 11.60 3.20
CA LYS A 247 -13.19 10.67 2.16
C LYS A 247 -12.04 9.78 2.63
N ILE A 248 -12.06 8.51 2.21
CA ILE A 248 -10.94 7.57 2.36
C ILE A 248 -10.11 7.61 1.07
N GLY A 249 -8.80 7.76 1.17
CA GLY A 249 -7.92 7.74 0.01
C GLY A 249 -7.93 9.03 -0.83
N ALA A 250 -8.34 10.17 -0.26
CA ALA A 250 -8.21 11.47 -0.93
C ALA A 250 -6.78 11.98 -0.80
N ILE A 251 -5.95 11.73 -1.83
CA ILE A 251 -4.51 12.02 -1.80
C ILE A 251 -4.21 13.51 -1.61
N GLU A 252 -5.03 14.40 -2.17
CA GLU A 252 -4.88 15.85 -2.06
C GLU A 252 -5.18 16.32 -0.62
N GLU A 253 -6.22 15.77 0.02
CA GLU A 253 -6.52 16.04 1.42
C GLU A 253 -5.37 15.60 2.33
N VAL A 254 -4.89 14.36 2.12
CA VAL A 254 -3.80 13.82 2.94
C VAL A 254 -2.54 14.64 2.75
N ALA A 255 -2.18 15.00 1.53
CA ALA A 255 -1.04 15.85 1.23
C ALA A 255 -1.14 17.21 1.95
N TRP A 256 -2.31 17.83 1.93
CA TRP A 256 -2.56 19.08 2.66
C TRP A 256 -2.47 18.90 4.19
N ARG A 257 -3.13 17.90 4.75
CA ARG A 257 -3.09 17.63 6.20
C ARG A 257 -1.72 17.22 6.71
N MET A 258 -0.90 16.64 5.85
CA MET A 258 0.51 16.31 6.14
C MET A 258 1.44 17.51 5.95
N GLY A 259 0.93 18.65 5.45
CA GLY A 259 1.74 19.86 5.20
C GLY A 259 2.63 19.79 3.97
N TYR A 260 2.32 18.87 3.01
CA TYR A 260 3.08 18.76 1.77
C TYR A 260 2.68 19.82 0.76
N ILE A 261 1.45 20.29 0.84
CA ILE A 261 0.89 21.39 0.04
C ILE A 261 0.18 22.40 0.94
N SER A 262 0.08 23.64 0.47
CA SER A 262 -0.65 24.70 1.15
C SER A 262 -2.18 24.58 0.95
N LYS A 263 -2.96 25.33 1.73
CA LYS A 263 -4.42 25.47 1.51
C LYS A 263 -4.72 26.01 0.13
N GLU A 264 -3.95 26.98 -0.37
CA GLU A 264 -4.13 27.56 -1.68
C GLU A 264 -3.91 26.53 -2.79
N GLN A 265 -2.85 25.73 -2.68
CA GLN A 265 -2.58 24.63 -3.61
C GLN A 265 -3.73 23.60 -3.60
N LEU A 266 -4.26 23.25 -2.43
CA LEU A 266 -5.42 22.35 -2.33
C LEU A 266 -6.66 22.94 -3.04
N LEU A 267 -6.94 24.24 -2.87
CA LEU A 267 -8.05 24.90 -3.54
C LEU A 267 -7.88 24.93 -5.07
N ASN A 268 -6.64 25.14 -5.55
CA ASN A 268 -6.33 25.08 -6.97
C ASN A 268 -6.56 23.66 -7.54
N LEU A 269 -6.23 22.62 -6.78
CA LEU A 269 -6.53 21.23 -7.14
C LEU A 269 -8.03 20.97 -7.17
N ALA A 270 -8.77 21.47 -6.18
CA ALA A 270 -10.23 21.34 -6.12
C ALA A 270 -10.92 21.92 -7.37
N GLN A 271 -10.41 23.03 -7.92
CA GLN A 271 -10.94 23.63 -9.16
C GLN A 271 -10.86 22.68 -10.37
N LYS A 272 -9.87 21.77 -10.43
CA LYS A 272 -9.81 20.75 -11.50
C LYS A 272 -11.02 19.80 -11.48
N TYR A 273 -11.63 19.64 -10.30
CA TYR A 273 -12.76 18.73 -10.06
C TYR A 273 -14.07 19.48 -9.69
N LYS A 274 -14.17 20.81 -9.94
CA LYS A 274 -15.29 21.67 -9.47
C LYS A 274 -16.69 21.16 -9.84
N ASN A 275 -16.80 20.41 -10.94
CA ASN A 275 -18.09 19.95 -11.46
C ASN A 275 -18.57 18.64 -10.79
N ASN A 276 -17.81 18.04 -9.88
CA ASN A 276 -18.18 16.79 -9.24
C ASN A 276 -18.13 16.87 -7.69
N ALA A 277 -18.55 15.80 -7.03
CA ALA A 277 -18.60 15.73 -5.58
C ALA A 277 -17.21 15.75 -4.92
N TYR A 278 -16.21 15.24 -5.62
CA TYR A 278 -14.83 15.18 -5.11
C TYR A 278 -14.24 16.59 -4.95
N GLY A 279 -14.37 17.44 -6.00
CA GLY A 279 -13.89 18.84 -5.92
C GLY A 279 -14.62 19.65 -4.85
N ARG A 280 -15.95 19.52 -4.77
CA ARG A 280 -16.73 20.18 -3.70
C ARG A 280 -16.31 19.74 -2.29
N TYR A 281 -15.94 18.46 -2.14
CA TYR A 281 -15.38 17.95 -0.90
C TYR A 281 -14.05 18.64 -0.54
N LEU A 282 -13.10 18.71 -1.49
CA LEU A 282 -11.80 19.36 -1.27
C LEU A 282 -11.94 20.85 -0.89
N GLU A 283 -12.88 21.57 -1.48
CA GLU A 283 -13.19 22.95 -1.08
C GLU A 283 -13.78 23.00 0.34
N LYS A 284 -14.76 22.14 0.65
CA LYS A 284 -15.46 22.09 1.94
C LYS A 284 -14.48 21.87 3.11
N ILE A 285 -13.54 20.94 2.99
CA ILE A 285 -12.63 20.59 4.08
C ILE A 285 -11.71 21.76 4.49
N THR A 286 -11.42 22.70 3.58
CA THR A 286 -10.58 23.86 3.88
C THR A 286 -11.26 24.87 4.81
N ASN A 287 -12.60 24.78 4.96
CA ASN A 287 -13.43 25.66 5.79
C ASN A 287 -13.85 25.01 7.11
N ILE A 288 -13.62 23.70 7.25
CA ILE A 288 -13.90 22.99 8.51
C ILE A 288 -12.74 23.31 9.48
N ARG A 289 -13.06 23.96 10.62
CA ARG A 289 -12.08 24.11 11.70
C ARG A 289 -11.53 22.74 12.05
N ALA A 290 -10.22 22.63 12.12
CA ALA A 290 -9.49 21.38 12.32
C ALA A 290 -9.86 20.71 13.66
N CYS A 291 -11.01 19.99 13.69
CA CYS A 291 -11.39 19.14 14.81
C CYS A 291 -10.87 17.71 14.66
N THR A 292 -10.30 17.37 13.51
CA THR A 292 -9.73 16.05 13.24
C THR A 292 -8.33 16.20 12.67
N LYS A 293 -7.34 16.08 13.54
CA LYS A 293 -5.98 15.73 13.10
C LYS A 293 -6.06 14.31 12.54
N VAL A 294 -5.79 14.15 11.25
CA VAL A 294 -5.64 12.83 10.60
C VAL A 294 -4.46 12.08 11.20
#